data_26a78261bf73628619c00f60366e9ffc
#
_entry.id   26a78261bf73628619c00f60366e9ffc
#
_cell.length_a   1.000
_cell.length_b   1.000
_cell.length_c   1.000
_cell.angle_alpha   90.00
_cell.angle_beta   90.00
_cell.angle_gamma   90.00
#
_symmetry.space_group_name_H-M   'P 1'
#
loop_
_entity.id
_entity.type
_entity.pdbx_description
1 polymer ?
#
loop_
_entity_poly.entity_id
_entity_poly.type
_entity_poly.pdbx_seq_one_letter_code
_entity_poly.pdbx_strand_id
1 'polypeptide(L)' 'MKSTRKGLRKGELEKDTYERLNCADCGKPLKTTDDPDEVFTVRTCPDCGAEWKELR' A
#
# COMPACT_ATOMS: atom_id res chain seq x y z
N MET A 1 -9.84 2.68 6.65
CA MET A 1 -8.63 2.28 5.91
C MET A 1 -8.84 2.47 4.42
N LYS A 2 -7.93 3.13 3.75
CA LYS A 2 -8.04 3.42 2.32
C LYS A 2 -7.64 2.20 1.50
N SER A 3 -8.18 2.09 0.29
CA SER A 3 -7.78 1.02 -0.62
C SER A 3 -6.55 1.43 -1.43
N THR A 4 -5.71 0.47 -1.77
CA THR A 4 -4.53 0.75 -2.59
C THR A 4 -4.92 1.24 -3.98
N ARG A 5 -6.04 0.74 -4.50
CA ARG A 5 -6.55 1.18 -5.79
C ARG A 5 -6.87 2.67 -5.78
N LYS A 6 -7.51 3.16 -4.72
CA LYS A 6 -7.79 4.59 -4.57
C LYS A 6 -6.51 5.40 -4.42
N GLY A 7 -5.55 4.87 -3.66
CA GLY A 7 -4.28 5.56 -3.49
C GLY A 7 -3.53 5.72 -4.81
N LEU A 8 -3.51 4.68 -5.64
CA LEU A 8 -2.88 4.74 -6.95
C LEU A 8 -3.58 5.75 -7.86
N ARG A 9 -4.92 5.77 -7.81
CA ARG A 9 -5.70 6.69 -8.63
C ARG A 9 -5.45 8.15 -8.23
N LYS A 10 -5.32 8.41 -6.94
CA LYS A 10 -5.08 9.75 -6.43
C LYS A 10 -3.63 10.20 -6.50
N GLY A 11 -2.72 9.28 -6.82
CA GLY A 11 -1.30 9.60 -6.86
C GLY A 11 -0.62 9.55 -5.51
N GLU A 12 -1.27 8.97 -4.51
CA GLU A 12 -0.69 8.81 -3.18
C GLU A 12 0.22 7.59 -3.10
N LEU A 13 0.06 6.67 -4.04
CA LEU A 13 0.88 5.48 -4.16
C LEU A 13 1.47 5.39 -5.54
N GLU A 14 2.61 4.72 -5.67
CA GLU A 14 3.27 4.49 -6.96
C GLU A 14 3.63 3.02 -7.09
N LYS A 15 3.67 2.56 -8.34
CA LYS A 15 4.18 1.23 -8.66
C LYS A 15 5.60 1.37 -9.20
N ASP A 16 6.49 0.53 -8.71
CA ASP A 16 7.86 0.52 -9.22
C ASP A 16 7.97 -0.45 -10.40
N THR A 17 9.21 -0.65 -10.88
CA THR A 17 9.49 -1.54 -12.00
C THR A 17 9.08 -2.99 -11.75
N TYR A 18 9.03 -3.39 -10.49
CA TYR A 18 8.65 -4.74 -10.09
C TYR A 18 7.19 -4.85 -9.65
N GLU A 19 6.38 -3.85 -9.98
CA GLU A 19 4.97 -3.78 -9.63
C GLU A 19 4.72 -3.74 -8.12
N ARG A 20 5.71 -3.30 -7.37
CA ARG A 20 5.56 -3.12 -5.92
C ARG A 20 5.00 -1.74 -5.63
N LEU A 21 4.18 -1.66 -4.60
CA LEU A 21 3.60 -0.39 -4.20
C LEU A 21 4.56 0.38 -3.31
N ASN A 22 4.74 1.64 -3.63
CA ASN A 22 5.57 2.55 -2.85
C ASN A 22 4.74 3.77 -2.47
N CYS A 23 5.09 4.36 -1.33
CA CYS A 23 4.46 5.62 -0.93
C CYS A 23 5.02 6.75 -1.80
N ALA A 24 4.13 7.46 -2.49
CA ALA A 24 4.56 8.55 -3.38
C ALA A 24 5.18 9.70 -2.60
N ASP A 25 4.70 9.94 -1.37
CA ASP A 25 5.24 11.01 -0.54
C ASP A 25 6.61 10.69 0.03
N CYS A 26 6.79 9.46 0.48
CA CYS A 26 8.03 9.04 1.15
C CYS A 26 9.01 8.39 0.20
N GLY A 27 8.52 7.88 -0.93
CA GLY A 27 9.36 7.15 -1.88
C GLY A 27 9.85 5.81 -1.37
N LYS A 28 9.25 5.31 -0.30
CA LYS A 28 9.68 4.07 0.33
C LYS A 28 8.69 2.93 0.07
N PRO A 29 9.17 1.69 -0.01
CA PRO A 29 8.29 0.56 -0.24
C PRO A 29 7.37 0.33 0.95
N LEU A 30 6.14 -0.05 0.66
CA LEU A 30 5.16 -0.34 1.69
C LEU A 30 5.41 -1.72 2.28
N LYS A 31 5.20 -1.84 3.58
CA LYS A 31 5.23 -3.12 4.25
C LYS A 31 3.94 -3.87 3.99
N THR A 32 4.06 -5.16 3.78
CA THR A 32 2.91 -6.02 3.55
C THR A 32 2.61 -6.83 4.79
N THR A 33 1.37 -6.78 5.26
CA THR A 33 0.92 -7.61 6.36
C THR A 33 -0.19 -8.51 5.86
N ASP A 34 0.00 -9.82 6.00
CA ASP A 34 -0.92 -10.83 5.51
C ASP A 34 -1.55 -11.53 6.70
N ASP A 35 -2.86 -11.36 6.88
CA ASP A 35 -3.59 -12.01 7.95
C ASP A 35 -4.44 -13.13 7.35
N PRO A 36 -4.26 -14.40 7.80
CA PRO A 36 -5.02 -15.50 7.25
C PRO A 36 -6.53 -15.40 7.53
N ASP A 37 -6.92 -14.65 8.54
CA ASP A 37 -8.33 -14.46 8.85
C ASP A 37 -8.97 -13.35 8.04
N GLU A 38 -8.18 -12.60 7.29
CA GLU A 38 -8.68 -11.49 6.49
C GLU A 38 -8.59 -11.80 4.99
N VAL A 39 -9.52 -11.25 4.23
CA VAL A 39 -9.54 -11.46 2.78
C VAL A 39 -8.73 -10.40 2.04
N PHE A 40 -8.06 -9.54 2.77
CA PHE A 40 -7.27 -8.47 2.16
C PHE A 40 -5.88 -8.41 2.79
N THR A 41 -4.97 -7.79 2.06
CA THR A 41 -3.61 -7.54 2.53
C THR A 41 -3.50 -6.09 2.96
N VAL A 42 -2.88 -5.85 4.12
CA VAL A 42 -2.65 -4.49 4.61
C VAL A 42 -1.26 -4.04 4.18
N ARG A 43 -1.20 -2.87 3.57
CA ARG A 43 0.05 -2.24 3.18
C ARG A 43 0.26 -1.01 4.06
N THR A 44 1.41 -0.93 4.70
CA THR A 44 1.71 0.15 5.63
C THR A 44 2.99 0.85 5.23
N CYS A 45 2.95 2.17 5.19
CA CYS A 45 4.16 2.95 4.97
C CYS A 45 4.93 3.05 6.29
N PRO A 46 6.17 2.55 6.37
CA PRO A 46 6.92 2.59 7.61
C PRO A 46 7.37 3.99 8.01
N ASP A 47 7.31 4.92 7.08
CA ASP A 47 7.80 6.28 7.30
C ASP A 47 6.70 7.23 7.75
N CYS A 48 5.60 7.28 7.02
CA CYS A 48 4.50 8.19 7.35
C CYS A 48 3.36 7.51 8.11
N GLY A 49 3.39 6.20 8.26
CA GLY A 49 2.38 5.46 8.99
C GLY A 49 1.05 5.29 8.29
N ALA A 50 0.99 5.62 7.01
CA ALA A 50 -0.24 5.45 6.25
C ALA A 50 -0.52 3.96 6.01
N GLU A 51 -1.79 3.60 6.10
CA GLU A 51 -2.20 2.21 5.89
C GLU A 51 -3.15 2.11 4.71
N TRP A 52 -2.99 1.05 3.96
CA TRP A 52 -3.77 0.80 2.75
C TRP A 52 -4.26 -0.63 2.74
N LYS A 53 -5.45 -0.82 2.20
CA LYS A 53 -6.07 -2.14 2.10
C LYS A 53 -6.05 -2.59 0.65
N GLU A 54 -5.49 -3.75 0.40
CA GLU A 54 -5.43 -4.34 -0.94
C GLU A 54 -6.23 -5.62 -0.95
N LEU A 55 -7.26 -5.67 -1.78
CA LEU A 55 -8.06 -6.89 -1.94
C LEU A 55 -7.29 -7.90 -2.78
N ARG A 56 -7.35 -9.15 -2.37
CA ARG A 56 -6.72 -10.24 -3.09
C ARG A 56 -7.54 -10.66 -4.29
#